data_cfe0fe70d3f01fd4d414469fafa70b46
#
_entry.id   cfe0fe70d3f01fd4d414469fafa70b46
#
_cell.length_a   1.000
_cell.length_b   1.000
_cell.length_c   1.000
_cell.angle_alpha   90.00
_cell.angle_beta   90.00
_cell.angle_gamma   90.00
#
_symmetry.space_group_name_H-M   'P 1'
#
loop_
_entity.id
_entity.type
_entity.pdbx_description
1 polymer ?
#
loop_
_entity_poly.entity_id
_entity_poly.type
_entity_poly.pdbx_seq_one_letter_code
_entity_poly.pdbx_strand_id
1 'polypeptide(L)'
;DVYKRQTLRYLGQNNPDAEALLLGIAASQSSLGSALHDRRGHGLYCIREASHAALWDRYLAQDPDLASLIRGLASQHAFLCSPHLELTVNLRYATAIAWLLIEQQQVIIPAADDLLGMARVWRQAFEPQGRLRDFTHAWNNFVSPLNHVA
;
A
#
# COMPACT_ATOMS: atom_id res chain seq x y z
N ASP A 1 6.96 5.58 10.93
CA ASP A 1 5.77 5.02 10.65
C ASP A 1 4.51 5.71 11.11
N VAL A 2 4.67 6.96 11.58
CA VAL A 2 3.59 7.83 12.02
C VAL A 2 2.61 8.10 10.88
N TYR A 3 3.11 8.31 9.66
CA TYR A 3 2.28 8.63 8.50
C TYR A 3 1.33 7.50 8.11
N LYS A 4 1.79 6.26 8.20
CA LYS A 4 0.97 5.09 7.91
C LYS A 4 -0.20 4.99 8.88
N ARG A 5 0.08 5.13 10.18
CA ARG A 5 -0.95 5.10 11.22
C ARG A 5 -1.96 6.22 11.07
N GLN A 6 -1.48 7.43 10.81
CA GLN A 6 -2.37 8.58 10.61
C GLN A 6 -3.28 8.38 9.41
N THR A 7 -2.74 7.87 8.31
CA THR A 7 -3.52 7.62 7.10
C THR A 7 -4.57 6.54 7.33
N LEU A 8 -4.21 5.45 8.02
CA LEU A 8 -5.17 4.40 8.34
C LEU A 8 -6.28 4.89 9.27
N ARG A 9 -5.96 5.76 10.23
CA ARG A 9 -6.98 6.40 11.07
C ARG A 9 -7.93 7.27 10.25
N TYR A 10 -7.39 8.03 9.33
CA TYR A 10 -8.17 8.88 8.43
C TYR A 10 -9.17 8.05 7.63
N LEU A 11 -8.78 6.85 7.22
CA LEU A 11 -9.64 5.92 6.48
C LEU A 11 -10.52 5.05 7.38
N GLY A 12 -10.45 5.21 8.70
CA GLY A 12 -11.23 4.41 9.64
C GLY A 12 -10.67 3.01 9.89
N GLN A 13 -9.41 2.74 9.52
CA GLN A 13 -8.78 1.43 9.60
C GLN A 13 -7.64 1.42 10.61
N ASN A 14 -7.92 1.78 11.82
CA ASN A 14 -6.91 1.88 12.88
C ASN A 14 -6.74 0.52 13.59
N ASN A 15 -6.00 -0.42 12.96
CA ASN A 15 -5.67 -1.68 13.62
C ASN A 15 -4.26 -2.15 13.28
N PRO A 16 -3.61 -2.90 14.21
CA PRO A 16 -2.24 -3.38 14.03
C PRO A 16 -2.07 -4.37 12.87
N ASP A 17 -3.10 -5.13 12.54
CA ASP A 17 -3.04 -6.11 11.46
C ASP A 17 -2.92 -5.42 10.10
N ALA A 18 -3.68 -4.35 9.89
CA ALA A 18 -3.58 -3.52 8.68
C ALA A 18 -2.21 -2.85 8.58
N GLU A 19 -1.68 -2.35 9.69
CA GLU A 19 -0.35 -1.73 9.73
C GLU A 19 0.74 -2.73 9.37
N ALA A 20 0.69 -3.94 9.93
CA ALA A 20 1.65 -4.99 9.64
C ALA A 20 1.62 -5.41 8.17
N LEU A 21 0.42 -5.56 7.61
CA LEU A 21 0.24 -5.92 6.21
C LEU A 21 0.86 -4.87 5.28
N LEU A 22 0.57 -3.60 5.51
CA LEU A 22 1.14 -2.52 4.69
C LEU A 22 2.65 -2.44 4.82
N LEU A 23 3.20 -2.67 6.01
CA LEU A 23 4.63 -2.68 6.22
C LEU A 23 5.31 -3.81 5.43
N GLY A 24 4.72 -5.01 5.47
CA GLY A 24 5.21 -6.15 4.70
C GLY A 24 5.13 -5.91 3.20
N ILE A 25 4.07 -5.27 2.72
CA ILE A 25 3.93 -4.91 1.30
C ILE A 25 5.02 -3.91 0.89
N ALA A 26 5.27 -2.88 1.69
CA ALA A 26 6.33 -1.92 1.41
C ALA A 26 7.70 -2.61 1.37
N ALA A 27 7.95 -3.53 2.28
CA ALA A 27 9.20 -4.31 2.30
C ALA A 27 9.36 -5.13 1.03
N SER A 28 8.29 -5.80 0.59
CA SER A 28 8.32 -6.65 -0.61
C SER A 28 8.43 -5.83 -1.89
N GLN A 29 7.78 -4.68 -1.95
CA GLN A 29 7.69 -3.88 -3.17
C GLN A 29 8.89 -2.97 -3.39
N SER A 30 9.49 -2.43 -2.32
CA SER A 30 10.57 -1.45 -2.45
C SER A 30 11.64 -1.57 -1.38
N SER A 31 11.73 -2.69 -0.67
CA SER A 31 12.67 -2.87 0.43
C SER A 31 12.59 -1.71 1.44
N LEU A 32 11.36 -1.33 1.82
CA LEU A 32 11.02 -0.21 2.70
C LEU A 32 11.57 1.13 2.19
N GLY A 33 11.55 1.33 0.88
CA GLY A 33 11.96 2.58 0.25
C GLY A 33 13.40 2.64 -0.21
N SER A 34 14.20 1.60 0.06
CA SER A 34 15.59 1.59 -0.41
C SER A 34 15.73 1.28 -1.90
N ALA A 35 14.66 0.80 -2.54
CA ALA A 35 14.63 0.47 -3.96
C ALA A 35 13.46 1.19 -4.66
N LEU A 36 13.46 2.54 -4.62
CA LEU A 36 12.39 3.36 -5.19
C LEU A 36 12.46 3.52 -6.71
N HIS A 37 13.52 3.05 -7.35
CA HIS A 37 13.72 3.20 -8.79
C HIS A 37 13.20 2.02 -9.61
N ASP A 38 12.27 1.26 -9.06
CA ASP A 38 11.63 0.18 -9.78
C ASP A 38 10.72 0.74 -10.88
N ARG A 39 10.96 0.30 -12.13
CA ARG A 39 10.20 0.77 -13.30
C ARG A 39 8.81 0.16 -13.39
N ARG A 40 8.50 -0.85 -12.57
CA ARG A 40 7.19 -1.51 -12.58
C ARG A 40 6.09 -0.66 -11.95
N GLY A 41 6.45 0.27 -11.08
CA GLY A 41 5.46 1.07 -10.37
C GLY A 41 6.05 2.27 -9.67
N HIS A 42 5.24 2.94 -8.86
CA HIS A 42 5.56 4.22 -8.23
C HIS A 42 5.59 4.12 -6.71
N GLY A 43 6.63 4.70 -6.13
CA GLY A 43 6.72 4.97 -4.70
C GLY A 43 7.00 3.75 -3.83
N LEU A 44 6.76 3.94 -2.54
CA LEU A 44 7.07 2.97 -1.49
C LEU A 44 6.40 1.60 -1.71
N TYR A 45 5.19 1.62 -2.24
CA TYR A 45 4.39 0.39 -2.47
C TYR A 45 4.49 -0.12 -3.90
N CYS A 46 5.31 0.52 -4.74
CA CYS A 46 5.50 0.16 -6.15
C CYS A 46 4.17 -0.06 -6.87
N ILE A 47 3.29 0.94 -6.82
CA ILE A 47 1.94 0.84 -7.38
C ILE A 47 2.02 1.10 -8.87
N ARG A 48 1.48 0.18 -9.67
CA ARG A 48 1.46 0.29 -11.14
C ARG A 48 0.45 1.33 -11.58
N GLU A 49 0.77 2.04 -12.66
CA GLU A 49 -0.11 3.07 -13.21
C GLU A 49 -1.48 2.48 -13.59
N ALA A 50 -1.50 1.30 -14.18
CA ALA A 50 -2.75 0.63 -14.56
C ALA A 50 -3.61 0.34 -13.33
N SER A 51 -3.02 -0.11 -12.23
CA SER A 51 -3.74 -0.38 -10.98
C SER A 51 -4.28 0.90 -10.37
N HIS A 52 -3.49 1.97 -10.38
CA HIS A 52 -3.89 3.28 -9.86
C HIS A 52 -5.05 3.85 -10.66
N ALA A 53 -4.96 3.83 -11.98
CA ALA A 53 -6.02 4.32 -12.86
C ALA A 53 -7.30 3.49 -12.70
N ALA A 54 -7.19 2.16 -12.66
CA ALA A 54 -8.34 1.27 -12.49
C ALA A 54 -9.04 1.48 -11.15
N LEU A 55 -8.28 1.76 -10.09
CA LEU A 55 -8.85 2.03 -8.78
C LEU A 55 -9.75 3.28 -8.83
N TRP A 56 -9.28 4.36 -9.46
CA TRP A 56 -10.08 5.58 -9.62
C TRP A 56 -11.28 5.36 -10.54
N ASP A 57 -11.07 4.71 -11.67
CA ASP A 57 -12.11 4.60 -12.70
C ASP A 57 -13.23 3.63 -12.33
N ARG A 58 -12.92 2.60 -11.54
CA ARG A 58 -13.87 1.51 -11.25
C ARG A 58 -14.29 1.45 -9.80
N TYR A 59 -13.37 1.63 -8.87
CA TYR A 59 -13.65 1.48 -7.44
C TYR A 59 -14.09 2.80 -6.81
N LEU A 60 -13.29 3.84 -6.92
CA LEU A 60 -13.57 5.15 -6.33
C LEU A 60 -14.70 5.89 -7.06
N ALA A 61 -14.87 5.64 -8.35
CA ALA A 61 -15.96 6.25 -9.11
C ALA A 61 -17.34 5.85 -8.57
N GLN A 62 -17.45 4.74 -7.87
CA GLN A 62 -18.71 4.25 -7.31
C GLN A 62 -18.93 4.68 -5.85
N ASP A 63 -17.96 5.37 -5.25
CA ASP A 63 -18.04 5.83 -3.87
C ASP A 63 -17.54 7.29 -3.80
N PRO A 64 -18.43 8.26 -4.08
CA PRO A 64 -18.04 9.69 -4.10
C PRO A 64 -17.48 10.19 -2.79
N ASP A 65 -17.99 9.70 -1.65
CA ASP A 65 -17.51 10.13 -0.34
C ASP A 65 -16.07 9.66 -0.10
N LEU A 66 -15.78 8.41 -0.41
CA LEU A 66 -14.43 7.87 -0.31
C LEU A 66 -13.49 8.56 -1.30
N ALA A 67 -13.96 8.79 -2.53
CA ALA A 67 -13.18 9.50 -3.54
C ALA A 67 -12.79 10.90 -3.05
N SER A 68 -13.70 11.61 -2.38
CA SER A 68 -13.42 12.93 -1.80
C SER A 68 -12.37 12.85 -0.69
N LEU A 69 -12.46 11.85 0.18
CA LEU A 69 -11.45 11.64 1.23
C LEU A 69 -10.06 11.41 0.64
N ILE A 70 -9.96 10.55 -0.36
CA ILE A 70 -8.69 10.24 -1.01
C ILE A 70 -8.14 11.47 -1.74
N ARG A 71 -8.99 12.20 -2.45
CA ARG A 71 -8.59 13.43 -3.13
C ARG A 71 -8.07 14.48 -2.14
N GLY A 72 -8.63 14.52 -0.94
CA GLY A 72 -8.17 15.41 0.13
C GLY A 72 -6.76 15.12 0.63
N LEU A 73 -6.24 13.91 0.38
CA LEU A 73 -4.86 13.55 0.71
C LEU A 73 -3.88 13.97 -0.39
N ALA A 74 -4.35 14.17 -1.61
CA ALA A 74 -3.51 14.48 -2.75
C ALA A 74 -3.16 15.96 -2.81
N SER A 75 -1.97 16.28 -3.34
CA SER A 75 -1.62 17.64 -3.74
C SER A 75 -2.46 18.03 -4.96
N GLN A 76 -3.22 19.11 -4.86
CA GLN A 76 -4.14 19.51 -5.92
C GLN A 76 -3.44 19.68 -7.27
N HIS A 77 -2.30 20.38 -7.27
CA HIS A 77 -1.57 20.66 -8.51
C HIS A 77 -0.99 19.37 -9.11
N ALA A 78 -0.27 18.58 -8.33
CA ALA A 78 0.36 17.36 -8.82
C ALA A 78 -0.68 16.32 -9.26
N PHE A 79 -1.82 16.24 -8.55
CA PHE A 79 -2.91 15.32 -8.91
C PHE A 79 -3.48 15.62 -10.28
N LEU A 80 -3.65 16.90 -10.63
CA LEU A 80 -4.20 17.29 -11.91
C LEU A 80 -3.21 17.13 -13.06
N CYS A 81 -1.92 17.35 -12.81
CA CYS A 81 -0.89 17.34 -13.86
C CYS A 81 -0.25 15.96 -14.04
N SER A 82 0.00 15.25 -12.94
CA SER A 82 0.70 13.96 -12.94
C SER A 82 0.22 13.12 -11.76
N PRO A 83 -0.99 12.54 -11.84
CA PRO A 83 -1.57 11.83 -10.69
C PRO A 83 -0.72 10.67 -10.18
N HIS A 84 0.01 9.98 -11.06
CA HIS A 84 0.87 8.88 -10.63
C HIS A 84 2.08 9.35 -9.82
N LEU A 85 2.53 10.58 -10.02
CA LEU A 85 3.64 11.15 -9.26
C LEU A 85 3.30 11.27 -7.76
N GLU A 86 2.03 11.48 -7.41
CA GLU A 86 1.59 11.50 -6.02
C GLU A 86 1.98 10.22 -5.27
N LEU A 87 1.98 9.08 -5.94
CA LEU A 87 2.37 7.80 -5.35
C LEU A 87 3.83 7.78 -4.87
N THR A 88 4.68 8.58 -5.49
CA THR A 88 6.10 8.69 -5.14
C THR A 88 6.36 9.77 -4.08
N VAL A 89 5.75 10.95 -4.26
CA VAL A 89 6.10 12.12 -3.46
C VAL A 89 5.19 12.35 -2.26
N ASN A 90 4.05 11.68 -2.20
CA ASN A 90 3.05 11.86 -1.14
C ASN A 90 2.78 10.52 -0.44
N LEU A 91 3.45 10.31 0.68
CA LEU A 91 3.37 9.03 1.40
C LEU A 91 1.95 8.74 1.92
N ARG A 92 1.23 9.76 2.37
CA ARG A 92 -0.15 9.59 2.84
C ARG A 92 -1.06 9.11 1.72
N TYR A 93 -0.95 9.75 0.56
CA TYR A 93 -1.71 9.36 -0.61
C TYR A 93 -1.34 7.93 -1.04
N ALA A 94 -0.05 7.64 -1.14
CA ALA A 94 0.42 6.31 -1.54
C ALA A 94 -0.08 5.22 -0.58
N THR A 95 -0.06 5.48 0.72
CA THR A 95 -0.55 4.54 1.74
C THR A 95 -2.05 4.32 1.60
N ALA A 96 -2.82 5.38 1.36
CA ALA A 96 -4.26 5.27 1.15
C ALA A 96 -4.58 4.45 -0.10
N ILE A 97 -3.89 4.70 -1.19
CA ILE A 97 -4.07 3.93 -2.43
C ILE A 97 -3.69 2.46 -2.23
N ALA A 98 -2.56 2.20 -1.57
CA ALA A 98 -2.15 0.82 -1.25
C ALA A 98 -3.21 0.10 -0.43
N TRP A 99 -3.77 0.76 0.58
CA TRP A 99 -4.85 0.19 1.38
C TRP A 99 -6.09 -0.11 0.55
N LEU A 100 -6.49 0.79 -0.33
CA LEU A 100 -7.68 0.59 -1.17
C LEU A 100 -7.47 -0.52 -2.20
N LEU A 101 -6.26 -0.73 -2.69
CA LEU A 101 -5.94 -1.87 -3.54
C LEU A 101 -6.16 -3.20 -2.82
N ILE A 102 -5.92 -3.24 -1.52
CA ILE A 102 -6.22 -4.40 -0.68
C ILE A 102 -7.74 -4.52 -0.47
N GLU A 103 -8.38 -3.41 -0.10
CA GLU A 103 -9.80 -3.40 0.25
C GLU A 103 -10.70 -3.81 -0.92
N GLN A 104 -10.36 -3.38 -2.14
CA GLN A 104 -11.13 -3.76 -3.33
C GLN A 104 -11.11 -5.27 -3.62
N GLN A 105 -10.12 -6.00 -3.08
CA GLN A 105 -10.06 -7.45 -3.22
C GLN A 105 -11.04 -8.19 -2.31
N GLN A 106 -11.67 -7.48 -1.38
CA GLN A 106 -12.66 -8.03 -0.43
C GLN A 106 -12.10 -9.21 0.37
N VAL A 107 -10.82 -9.12 0.74
CA VAL A 107 -10.14 -10.15 1.54
C VAL A 107 -10.29 -9.86 3.03
N ILE A 108 -10.25 -10.91 3.83
CA ILE A 108 -10.15 -10.77 5.29
C ILE A 108 -8.69 -10.44 5.61
N ILE A 109 -8.47 -9.38 6.38
CA ILE A 109 -7.11 -8.96 6.75
C ILE A 109 -6.53 -9.99 7.72
N PRO A 110 -5.39 -10.63 7.38
CA PRO A 110 -4.77 -11.62 8.25
C PRO A 110 -4.23 -11.00 9.53
N ALA A 111 -4.10 -11.80 10.57
CA ALA A 111 -3.43 -11.37 11.79
C ALA A 111 -1.98 -10.97 11.52
N ALA A 112 -1.44 -10.07 12.34
CA ALA A 112 -0.09 -9.53 12.16
C ALA A 112 1.01 -10.60 12.27
N ASP A 113 0.73 -11.73 12.88
CA ASP A 113 1.64 -12.87 12.98
C ASP A 113 1.41 -13.93 11.89
N ASP A 114 0.40 -13.77 11.06
CA ASP A 114 0.10 -14.70 9.96
C ASP A 114 0.85 -14.26 8.69
N LEU A 115 2.13 -14.62 8.64
CA LEU A 115 3.01 -14.19 7.57
C LEU A 115 2.58 -14.73 6.19
N LEU A 116 2.18 -16.00 6.13
CA LEU A 116 1.70 -16.59 4.88
C LEU A 116 0.38 -15.96 4.41
N GLY A 117 -0.52 -15.65 5.35
CA GLY A 117 -1.76 -14.96 5.03
C GLY A 117 -1.51 -13.59 4.44
N MET A 118 -0.58 -12.83 5.02
CA MET A 118 -0.18 -11.53 4.49
C MET A 118 0.48 -11.66 3.11
N ALA A 119 1.30 -12.67 2.90
CA ALA A 119 1.93 -12.93 1.60
C ALA A 119 0.88 -13.21 0.51
N ARG A 120 -0.18 -13.94 0.84
CA ARG A 120 -1.28 -14.20 -0.09
C ARG A 120 -2.02 -12.94 -0.47
N VAL A 121 -2.28 -12.05 0.48
CA VAL A 121 -2.92 -10.75 0.20
C VAL A 121 -2.02 -9.90 -0.70
N TRP A 122 -0.73 -9.82 -0.39
CA TRP A 122 0.24 -9.11 -1.22
C TRP A 122 0.20 -9.62 -2.66
N ARG A 123 0.26 -10.93 -2.85
CA ARG A 123 0.23 -11.52 -4.19
C ARG A 123 -1.05 -11.18 -4.93
N GLN A 124 -2.19 -11.30 -4.26
CA GLN A 124 -3.49 -11.03 -4.89
C GLN A 124 -3.67 -9.57 -5.26
N ALA A 125 -3.26 -8.66 -4.41
CA ALA A 125 -3.52 -7.23 -4.60
C ALA A 125 -2.44 -6.51 -5.42
N PHE A 126 -1.19 -6.96 -5.37
CA PHE A 126 -0.05 -6.24 -5.95
C PHE A 126 0.73 -7.04 -6.98
N GLU A 127 0.97 -8.31 -6.74
CA GLU A 127 1.87 -9.13 -7.56
C GLU A 127 1.27 -10.49 -7.88
N PRO A 128 0.33 -10.57 -8.83
CA PRO A 128 -0.30 -11.86 -9.17
C PRO A 128 0.69 -12.94 -9.61
N GLN A 129 1.84 -12.54 -10.15
CA GLN A 129 2.91 -13.45 -10.57
C GLN A 129 3.98 -13.63 -9.50
N GLY A 130 3.82 -13.01 -8.34
CA GLY A 130 4.80 -13.07 -7.26
C GLY A 130 4.80 -14.41 -6.54
N ARG A 131 5.92 -14.72 -5.90
CA ARG A 131 6.09 -15.92 -5.09
C ARG A 131 5.89 -15.57 -3.62
N LEU A 132 5.16 -16.40 -2.89
CA LEU A 132 4.92 -16.16 -1.46
C LEU A 132 6.22 -16.04 -0.68
N ARG A 133 7.24 -16.81 -1.04
CA ARG A 133 8.55 -16.75 -0.39
C ARG A 133 9.23 -15.39 -0.52
N ASP A 134 8.94 -14.64 -1.59
CA ASP A 134 9.52 -13.32 -1.77
C ASP A 134 9.01 -12.36 -0.69
N PHE A 135 7.75 -12.45 -0.34
CA PHE A 135 7.18 -11.66 0.74
C PHE A 135 7.77 -12.06 2.10
N THR A 136 7.82 -13.36 2.40
CA THR A 136 8.36 -13.84 3.68
C THR A 136 9.83 -13.49 3.83
N HIS A 137 10.58 -13.56 2.74
CA HIS A 137 11.99 -13.19 2.71
C HIS A 137 12.19 -11.70 2.99
N ALA A 138 11.41 -10.86 2.32
CA ALA A 138 11.45 -9.40 2.55
C ALA A 138 11.05 -9.05 3.98
N TRP A 139 10.04 -9.70 4.52
CA TRP A 139 9.65 -9.52 5.92
C TRP A 139 10.80 -9.79 6.86
N ASN A 140 11.46 -10.92 6.70
CA ASN A 140 12.58 -11.31 7.55
C ASN A 140 13.79 -10.37 7.42
N ASN A 141 14.00 -9.83 6.23
CA ASN A 141 15.15 -8.94 5.98
C ASN A 141 14.90 -7.51 6.42
N PHE A 142 13.67 -7.00 6.34
CA PHE A 142 13.39 -5.57 6.52
C PHE A 142 12.44 -5.27 7.67
N VAL A 143 11.48 -6.13 7.97
CA VAL A 143 10.47 -5.86 9.00
C VAL A 143 10.86 -6.49 10.33
N SER A 144 11.24 -7.76 10.32
CA SER A 144 11.61 -8.48 11.53
C SER A 144 12.73 -7.78 12.33
N PRO A 145 13.80 -7.26 11.68
CA PRO A 145 14.82 -6.50 12.41
C PRO A 145 14.30 -5.25 13.12
N LEU A 146 13.28 -4.57 12.55
CA LEU A 146 12.68 -3.39 13.19
C LEU A 146 11.98 -3.74 14.50
N ASN A 147 11.38 -4.91 14.58
CA ASN A 147 10.67 -5.36 15.77
C ASN A 147 11.62 -5.71 16.93
N HIS A 148 12.89 -5.96 16.65
CA HIS A 148 13.91 -6.25 17.65
C HIS A 148 14.58 -5.00 18.21
N VAL A 149 14.38 -3.84 17.61
CA VAL A 149 14.98 -2.56 18.01
C VAL A 149 14.07 -1.78 18.95
N ALA A 150 12.81 -2.16 19.02
CA ALA A 150 11.85 -1.48 19.92
C ALA A 150 11.98 -1.97 21.39
#